data_196a14c98fbf628d49cf7e1d069a4456
#
_entry.id   196a14c98fbf628d49cf7e1d069a4456
#
_cell.length_a   1.000
_cell.length_b   1.000
_cell.length_c   1.000
_cell.angle_alpha   90.00
_cell.angle_beta   90.00
_cell.angle_gamma   90.00
#
_symmetry.space_group_name_H-M   'P 1'
#
loop_
_entity.id
_entity.type
_entity.pdbx_description
1 polymer ?
#
loop_
_entity_poly.entity_id
_entity_poly.type
_entity_poly.pdbx_seq_one_letter_code
_entity_poly.pdbx_strand_id
1 'polypeptide(L)'
;MKVAINGFGRIGRLVFQALVNQNLLGKDKFDVVAVVDLSTDAKYFAYQLKYDSVQGKMDAKIGTDGDDVLVVNGHKIKCISGKGLTPAQLPWKELGIEVVIESTGIYTNEKAYEHIEAGAKKVIISAPGKSSDPSKPIKTFVMGVNENEYKASEHHVVSNASCTTNCLAPVVHVLLKEGFGIETGLMTTIHAYTATQKTVDGVSLKDWRGGRAAAVNIIPSTTGAAKAVGEVLPSTKGKLTGMSFRVPTPTGSVVDLTIRTEKDTSIEEIDKAIKKASESYLKGVLAYCDEEIVSTDIIHDSHSSIYDSKATLQNNLPGEKRFFKLVSWYDNEWGYSNRVIDLLKFITK
;
A
#
# COMPACT_ATOMS: atom_id res chain seq x y z
N MET A 1 -5.55 20.25 9.04
CA MET A 1 -5.72 20.01 7.60
C MET A 1 -6.94 19.15 7.38
N LYS A 2 -7.84 19.56 6.49
CA LYS A 2 -9.08 18.84 6.19
C LYS A 2 -8.86 17.74 5.14
N VAL A 3 -9.21 16.52 5.51
CA VAL A 3 -9.04 15.31 4.71
C VAL A 3 -10.37 14.65 4.41
N ALA A 4 -10.53 14.08 3.22
CA ALA A 4 -11.61 13.16 2.90
C ALA A 4 -11.03 11.81 2.45
N ILE A 5 -11.77 10.73 2.72
CA ILE A 5 -11.45 9.39 2.23
C ILE A 5 -12.55 9.00 1.25
N ASN A 6 -12.20 8.88 -0.03
CA ASN A 6 -13.09 8.39 -1.08
C ASN A 6 -12.88 6.88 -1.28
N GLY A 7 -13.88 6.08 -0.96
CA GLY A 7 -13.80 4.64 -0.84
C GLY A 7 -13.50 4.21 0.60
N PHE A 8 -14.55 3.94 1.39
CA PHE A 8 -14.42 3.48 2.78
C PHE A 8 -14.48 1.94 2.88
N GLY A 9 -13.87 1.28 1.88
CA GLY A 9 -13.64 -0.16 1.82
C GLY A 9 -12.51 -0.61 2.77
N ARG A 10 -11.87 -1.77 2.47
CA ARG A 10 -10.76 -2.30 3.31
C ARG A 10 -9.69 -1.24 3.58
N ILE A 11 -9.04 -0.73 2.53
CA ILE A 11 -7.92 0.20 2.67
C ILE A 11 -8.34 1.54 3.26
N GLY A 12 -9.46 2.13 2.80
CA GLY A 12 -9.94 3.41 3.35
C GLY A 12 -10.20 3.34 4.86
N ARG A 13 -10.81 2.24 5.36
CA ARG A 13 -11.01 2.04 6.80
C ARG A 13 -9.71 1.82 7.55
N LEU A 14 -8.77 1.07 7.01
CA LEU A 14 -7.47 0.83 7.67
C LEU A 14 -6.58 2.08 7.68
N VAL A 15 -6.63 2.90 6.63
CA VAL A 15 -6.00 4.22 6.63
C VAL A 15 -6.60 5.10 7.74
N PHE A 16 -7.92 5.11 7.88
CA PHE A 16 -8.58 5.82 8.97
C PHE A 16 -8.18 5.28 10.35
N GLN A 17 -8.14 3.94 10.52
CA GLN A 17 -7.69 3.32 11.78
C GLN A 17 -6.22 3.67 12.08
N ALA A 18 -5.35 3.69 11.08
CA ALA A 18 -3.95 4.08 11.24
C ALA A 18 -3.82 5.55 11.70
N LEU A 19 -4.65 6.47 11.19
CA LEU A 19 -4.71 7.85 11.69
C LEU A 19 -5.09 7.90 13.17
N VAL A 20 -6.08 7.11 13.58
CA VAL A 20 -6.52 7.04 14.99
C VAL A 20 -5.43 6.45 15.88
N ASN A 21 -4.84 5.31 15.49
CA ASN A 21 -3.82 4.62 16.26
C ASN A 21 -2.54 5.45 16.43
N GLN A 22 -2.19 6.27 15.42
CA GLN A 22 -1.06 7.20 15.49
C GLN A 22 -1.41 8.52 16.22
N ASN A 23 -2.62 8.65 16.79
CA ASN A 23 -3.11 9.88 17.42
C ASN A 23 -3.04 11.10 16.49
N LEU A 24 -3.33 10.90 15.21
CA LEU A 24 -3.28 11.94 14.17
C LEU A 24 -4.67 12.48 13.78
N LEU A 25 -5.76 11.85 14.25
CA LEU A 25 -7.12 12.33 14.00
C LEU A 25 -7.42 13.54 14.88
N GLY A 26 -7.83 14.66 14.26
CA GLY A 26 -8.25 15.86 14.98
C GLY A 26 -8.06 17.14 14.16
N LYS A 27 -8.74 18.21 14.60
CA LYS A 27 -8.73 19.51 13.90
C LYS A 27 -7.32 20.13 13.80
N ASP A 28 -6.50 19.89 14.82
CA ASP A 28 -5.13 20.43 14.89
C ASP A 28 -4.09 19.57 14.12
N LYS A 29 -4.54 18.44 13.57
CA LYS A 29 -3.71 17.48 12.80
C LYS A 29 -4.38 17.20 11.47
N PHE A 30 -4.91 15.98 11.30
CA PHE A 30 -5.71 15.60 10.13
C PHE A 30 -7.18 15.51 10.53
N ASP A 31 -7.95 16.50 10.11
CA ASP A 31 -9.39 16.59 10.31
C ASP A 31 -10.07 15.78 9.20
N VAL A 32 -10.36 14.50 9.45
CA VAL A 32 -11.15 13.70 8.51
C VAL A 32 -12.60 14.19 8.57
N VAL A 33 -12.96 15.01 7.61
CA VAL A 33 -14.27 15.68 7.54
C VAL A 33 -15.34 14.78 6.94
N ALA A 34 -14.95 13.96 5.93
CA ALA A 34 -15.89 13.11 5.22
C ALA A 34 -15.28 11.78 4.79
N VAL A 35 -16.13 10.77 4.76
CA VAL A 35 -15.88 9.48 4.11
C VAL A 35 -16.96 9.25 3.06
N VAL A 36 -16.56 8.66 1.92
CA VAL A 36 -17.47 8.40 0.79
C VAL A 36 -17.46 6.92 0.48
N ASP A 37 -18.62 6.33 0.31
CA ASP A 37 -18.78 4.98 -0.24
C ASP A 37 -20.15 4.87 -0.91
N LEU A 38 -20.52 3.68 -1.37
CA LEU A 38 -21.81 3.44 -2.03
C LEU A 38 -23.02 3.50 -1.06
N SER A 39 -22.77 3.47 0.24
CA SER A 39 -23.78 3.61 1.30
C SER A 39 -23.57 4.90 2.09
N THR A 40 -24.66 5.47 2.61
CA THR A 40 -24.63 6.63 3.54
C THR A 40 -24.99 6.25 4.97
N ASP A 41 -25.32 4.99 5.25
CA ASP A 41 -25.69 4.55 6.58
C ASP A 41 -24.49 4.57 7.52
N ALA A 42 -24.44 5.57 8.37
CA ALA A 42 -23.39 5.75 9.37
C ALA A 42 -23.35 4.61 10.40
N LYS A 43 -24.48 3.97 10.71
CA LYS A 43 -24.54 2.81 11.63
C LYS A 43 -23.81 1.62 11.04
N TYR A 44 -23.96 1.40 9.74
CA TYR A 44 -23.23 0.34 9.05
C TYR A 44 -21.73 0.62 8.98
N PHE A 45 -21.33 1.85 8.68
CA PHE A 45 -19.91 2.24 8.73
C PHE A 45 -19.32 2.13 10.14
N ALA A 46 -20.06 2.50 11.18
CA ALA A 46 -19.65 2.33 12.56
C ALA A 46 -19.44 0.83 12.91
N TYR A 47 -20.34 -0.03 12.45
CA TYR A 47 -20.21 -1.48 12.61
C TYR A 47 -18.95 -2.02 11.91
N GLN A 48 -18.77 -1.69 10.62
CA GLN A 48 -17.62 -2.15 9.83
C GLN A 48 -16.28 -1.61 10.34
N LEU A 49 -16.27 -0.43 10.95
CA LEU A 49 -15.05 0.15 11.52
C LEU A 49 -14.71 -0.51 12.87
N LYS A 50 -15.74 -0.88 13.64
CA LYS A 50 -15.59 -1.48 14.96
C LYS A 50 -15.10 -2.93 14.90
N TYR A 51 -15.54 -3.69 13.90
CA TYR A 51 -15.28 -5.13 13.81
C TYR A 51 -14.61 -5.46 12.49
N ASP A 52 -13.40 -6.01 12.58
CA ASP A 52 -12.62 -6.47 11.44
C ASP A 52 -12.20 -7.92 11.66
N SER A 53 -12.51 -8.79 10.69
CA SER A 53 -12.24 -10.23 10.80
C SER A 53 -10.75 -10.55 10.77
N VAL A 54 -9.91 -9.63 10.28
CA VAL A 54 -8.48 -9.81 10.08
C VAL A 54 -7.67 -8.99 11.08
N GLN A 55 -7.98 -7.68 11.17
CA GLN A 55 -7.25 -6.74 12.02
C GLN A 55 -7.82 -6.66 13.45
N GLY A 56 -8.92 -7.37 13.71
CA GLY A 56 -9.54 -7.40 15.02
C GLY A 56 -10.47 -6.22 15.31
N LYS A 57 -10.78 -6.06 16.57
CA LYS A 57 -11.69 -4.99 17.03
C LYS A 57 -10.90 -3.68 17.22
N MET A 58 -11.36 -2.61 16.60
CA MET A 58 -10.76 -1.31 16.77
C MET A 58 -10.93 -0.78 18.21
N ASP A 59 -9.82 -0.36 18.82
CA ASP A 59 -9.82 0.28 20.15
C ASP A 59 -10.15 1.78 20.03
N ALA A 60 -11.44 2.08 19.94
CA ALA A 60 -11.96 3.45 19.88
C ALA A 60 -13.41 3.49 20.32
N LYS A 61 -13.87 4.66 20.77
CA LYS A 61 -15.30 4.95 21.02
C LYS A 61 -15.97 5.26 19.68
N ILE A 62 -16.74 4.31 19.14
CA ILE A 62 -17.37 4.42 17.82
C ILE A 62 -18.88 4.47 18.00
N GLY A 63 -19.51 5.45 17.38
CA GLY A 63 -20.96 5.68 17.38
C GLY A 63 -21.40 6.50 16.18
N THR A 64 -22.63 6.99 16.22
CA THR A 64 -23.22 7.83 15.15
C THR A 64 -23.95 9.01 15.75
N ASP A 65 -24.10 10.08 14.96
CA ASP A 65 -24.97 11.22 15.23
C ASP A 65 -25.93 11.38 14.03
N GLY A 66 -27.15 10.83 14.17
CA GLY A 66 -28.04 10.64 13.04
C GLY A 66 -27.63 9.48 12.11
N ASP A 67 -28.12 9.53 10.86
CA ASP A 67 -27.95 8.46 9.89
C ASP A 67 -26.76 8.67 8.92
N ASP A 68 -26.19 9.89 8.90
CA ASP A 68 -25.13 10.28 7.95
C ASP A 68 -23.85 10.80 8.62
N VAL A 69 -23.74 10.72 9.96
CA VAL A 69 -22.55 11.14 10.69
C VAL A 69 -22.00 10.01 11.53
N LEU A 70 -20.80 9.57 11.20
CA LEU A 70 -19.97 8.67 12.00
C LEU A 70 -19.25 9.49 13.08
N VAL A 71 -19.19 8.96 14.30
CA VAL A 71 -18.50 9.59 15.43
C VAL A 71 -17.44 8.64 15.98
N VAL A 72 -16.18 9.07 15.96
CA VAL A 72 -15.05 8.28 16.49
C VAL A 72 -14.26 9.13 17.48
N ASN A 73 -14.19 8.68 18.72
CA ASN A 73 -13.54 9.41 19.82
C ASN A 73 -14.04 10.87 19.95
N GLY A 74 -15.33 11.09 19.68
CA GLY A 74 -15.95 12.43 19.68
C GLY A 74 -15.75 13.23 18.39
N HIS A 75 -14.95 12.77 17.45
CA HIS A 75 -14.75 13.40 16.15
C HIS A 75 -15.89 13.02 15.19
N LYS A 76 -16.54 14.02 14.59
CA LYS A 76 -17.68 13.85 13.70
C LYS A 76 -17.22 13.81 12.24
N ILE A 77 -17.67 12.81 11.48
CA ILE A 77 -17.27 12.53 10.10
C ILE A 77 -18.52 12.35 9.27
N LYS A 78 -18.70 13.17 8.24
CA LYS A 78 -19.84 13.06 7.32
C LYS A 78 -19.72 11.83 6.44
N CYS A 79 -20.76 11.01 6.40
CA CYS A 79 -20.88 9.86 5.51
C CYS A 79 -21.61 10.29 4.24
N ILE A 80 -20.97 10.18 3.08
CA ILE A 80 -21.50 10.63 1.80
C ILE A 80 -21.70 9.43 0.87
N SER A 81 -22.88 9.36 0.21
CA SER A 81 -23.10 8.40 -0.86
C SER A 81 -22.42 8.86 -2.15
N GLY A 82 -21.46 8.07 -2.63
CA GLY A 82 -20.84 8.23 -3.93
C GLY A 82 -21.58 7.50 -5.06
N LYS A 83 -22.73 6.88 -4.78
CA LYS A 83 -23.45 6.09 -5.77
C LYS A 83 -23.92 6.97 -6.93
N GLY A 84 -23.39 6.67 -8.12
CA GLY A 84 -23.72 7.41 -9.36
C GLY A 84 -23.02 8.75 -9.51
N LEU A 85 -22.12 9.13 -8.58
CA LEU A 85 -21.34 10.36 -8.66
C LEU A 85 -19.93 10.08 -9.19
N THR A 86 -19.43 11.04 -9.96
CA THR A 86 -18.00 11.14 -10.28
C THR A 86 -17.26 11.95 -9.21
N PRO A 87 -15.93 11.89 -9.13
CA PRO A 87 -15.17 12.71 -8.18
C PRO A 87 -15.40 14.22 -8.31
N ALA A 88 -15.66 14.71 -9.54
CA ALA A 88 -15.97 16.12 -9.79
C ALA A 88 -17.26 16.62 -9.14
N GLN A 89 -18.17 15.70 -8.81
CA GLN A 89 -19.49 16.01 -8.21
C GLN A 89 -19.49 15.92 -6.68
N LEU A 90 -18.35 15.55 -6.09
CA LEU A 90 -18.23 15.45 -4.62
C LEU A 90 -18.03 16.85 -4.00
N PRO A 91 -18.57 17.12 -2.80
CA PRO A 91 -18.67 18.48 -2.23
C PRO A 91 -17.36 18.93 -1.57
N TRP A 92 -16.22 18.74 -2.22
CA TRP A 92 -14.92 19.05 -1.60
C TRP A 92 -14.72 20.52 -1.33
N LYS A 93 -15.14 21.38 -2.26
CA LYS A 93 -15.07 22.84 -2.10
C LYS A 93 -15.94 23.33 -0.93
N GLU A 94 -17.17 22.82 -0.85
CA GLU A 94 -18.13 23.18 0.22
C GLU A 94 -17.60 22.77 1.60
N LEU A 95 -17.05 21.55 1.72
CA LEU A 95 -16.48 21.02 2.96
C LEU A 95 -15.10 21.58 3.27
N GLY A 96 -14.48 22.27 2.33
CA GLY A 96 -13.12 22.81 2.45
C GLY A 96 -12.05 21.73 2.50
N ILE A 97 -12.23 20.63 1.77
CA ILE A 97 -11.28 19.52 1.74
C ILE A 97 -9.97 19.96 1.07
N GLU A 98 -8.87 19.69 1.72
CA GLU A 98 -7.54 20.01 1.21
C GLU A 98 -6.88 18.78 0.57
N VAL A 99 -7.04 17.60 1.18
CA VAL A 99 -6.47 16.34 0.66
C VAL A 99 -7.55 15.28 0.56
N VAL A 100 -7.60 14.58 -0.57
CA VAL A 100 -8.41 13.38 -0.76
C VAL A 100 -7.52 12.15 -0.77
N ILE A 101 -7.86 11.16 0.05
CA ILE A 101 -7.31 9.80 -0.05
C ILE A 101 -8.26 9.00 -0.93
N GLU A 102 -7.83 8.71 -2.16
CA GLU A 102 -8.60 7.96 -3.15
C GLU A 102 -8.35 6.46 -2.95
N SER A 103 -9.33 5.76 -2.39
CA SER A 103 -9.25 4.35 -2.00
C SER A 103 -10.35 3.48 -2.63
N THR A 104 -11.03 3.96 -3.69
CA THR A 104 -12.04 3.17 -4.40
C THR A 104 -11.44 2.08 -5.29
N GLY A 105 -10.19 2.26 -5.72
CA GLY A 105 -9.54 1.44 -6.73
C GLY A 105 -10.05 1.66 -8.16
N ILE A 106 -10.96 2.63 -8.36
CA ILE A 106 -11.58 2.96 -9.66
C ILE A 106 -10.85 4.12 -10.33
N TYR A 107 -10.55 5.18 -9.58
CA TYR A 107 -9.95 6.41 -10.08
C TYR A 107 -8.41 6.39 -9.92
N THR A 108 -7.76 5.45 -10.62
CA THR A 108 -6.31 5.24 -10.57
C THR A 108 -5.58 5.86 -11.78
N ASN A 109 -6.28 6.65 -12.56
CA ASN A 109 -5.78 7.33 -13.76
C ASN A 109 -6.06 8.85 -13.71
N GLU A 110 -5.95 9.55 -14.83
CA GLU A 110 -6.20 10.99 -14.96
C GLU A 110 -7.55 11.46 -14.41
N LYS A 111 -8.54 10.56 -14.26
CA LYS A 111 -9.82 10.88 -13.61
C LYS A 111 -9.69 11.23 -12.13
N ALA A 112 -8.59 10.83 -11.47
CA ALA A 112 -8.33 11.26 -10.10
C ALA A 112 -8.18 12.80 -9.98
N TYR A 113 -7.86 13.50 -11.09
CA TYR A 113 -7.83 14.96 -11.12
C TYR A 113 -9.21 15.60 -10.97
N GLU A 114 -10.29 14.86 -11.20
CA GLU A 114 -11.65 15.34 -10.93
C GLU A 114 -11.86 15.72 -9.46
N HIS A 115 -11.10 15.15 -8.51
CA HIS A 115 -11.09 15.59 -7.12
C HIS A 115 -10.51 17.01 -6.97
N ILE A 116 -9.51 17.36 -7.77
CA ILE A 116 -8.94 18.71 -7.80
C ILE A 116 -9.99 19.69 -8.37
N GLU A 117 -10.68 19.29 -9.45
CA GLU A 117 -11.77 20.07 -10.06
C GLU A 117 -12.92 20.31 -9.06
N ALA A 118 -13.20 19.33 -8.19
CA ALA A 118 -14.18 19.43 -7.10
C ALA A 118 -13.73 20.33 -5.92
N GLY A 119 -12.46 20.76 -5.89
CA GLY A 119 -11.93 21.72 -4.91
C GLY A 119 -10.87 21.20 -3.95
N ALA A 120 -10.44 19.95 -4.03
CA ALA A 120 -9.29 19.45 -3.29
C ALA A 120 -7.98 20.05 -3.81
N LYS A 121 -6.96 20.17 -2.96
CA LYS A 121 -5.64 20.66 -3.35
C LYS A 121 -4.69 19.53 -3.75
N LYS A 122 -4.83 18.36 -3.11
CA LYS A 122 -4.00 17.17 -3.31
C LYS A 122 -4.85 15.90 -3.30
N VAL A 123 -4.37 14.89 -4.03
CA VAL A 123 -4.97 13.55 -4.04
C VAL A 123 -3.89 12.51 -3.84
N ILE A 124 -4.10 11.56 -2.92
CA ILE A 124 -3.28 10.37 -2.74
C ILE A 124 -4.08 9.17 -3.20
N ILE A 125 -3.64 8.53 -4.28
CA ILE A 125 -4.23 7.29 -4.77
C ILE A 125 -3.62 6.12 -3.98
N SER A 126 -4.46 5.35 -3.28
CA SER A 126 -4.04 4.16 -2.53
C SER A 126 -3.97 2.90 -3.42
N ALA A 127 -3.41 3.05 -4.59
CA ALA A 127 -3.20 2.00 -5.59
C ALA A 127 -2.14 2.46 -6.59
N PRO A 128 -1.58 1.57 -7.45
CA PRO A 128 -0.77 1.99 -8.57
C PRO A 128 -1.56 2.94 -9.48
N GLY A 129 -1.04 4.17 -9.63
CA GLY A 129 -1.65 5.21 -10.45
C GLY A 129 -0.88 5.44 -11.75
N LYS A 130 -1.60 5.64 -12.86
CA LYS A 130 -0.98 5.95 -14.14
C LYS A 130 -1.88 6.84 -14.98
N SER A 131 -1.35 7.94 -15.46
CA SER A 131 -2.04 8.81 -16.41
C SER A 131 -1.55 8.60 -17.84
N SER A 132 -2.47 8.64 -18.79
CA SER A 132 -2.19 8.72 -20.21
C SER A 132 -2.16 10.17 -20.72
N ASP A 133 -2.62 11.12 -19.90
CA ASP A 133 -2.65 12.55 -20.21
C ASP A 133 -1.41 13.26 -19.61
N PRO A 134 -0.48 13.76 -20.43
CA PRO A 134 0.71 14.47 -19.94
C PRO A 134 0.40 15.73 -19.14
N SER A 135 -0.77 16.34 -19.32
CA SER A 135 -1.20 17.53 -18.57
C SER A 135 -1.71 17.18 -17.15
N LYS A 136 -1.97 15.90 -16.89
CA LYS A 136 -2.47 15.37 -15.62
C LYS A 136 -1.53 14.27 -15.09
N PRO A 137 -0.25 14.57 -14.81
CA PRO A 137 0.73 13.56 -14.42
C PRO A 137 0.42 12.98 -13.04
N ILE A 138 0.64 11.67 -12.87
CA ILE A 138 0.55 10.98 -11.58
C ILE A 138 1.94 10.44 -11.25
N LYS A 139 2.58 11.02 -10.24
CA LYS A 139 3.88 10.54 -9.76
C LYS A 139 3.69 9.49 -8.69
N THR A 140 4.43 8.39 -8.81
CA THR A 140 4.43 7.31 -7.82
C THR A 140 5.53 7.53 -6.79
N PHE A 141 5.16 7.40 -5.51
CA PHE A 141 6.07 7.49 -4.38
C PHE A 141 6.04 6.22 -3.53
N VAL A 142 7.21 5.82 -3.08
CA VAL A 142 7.42 4.78 -2.06
C VAL A 142 8.25 5.41 -0.95
N MET A 143 7.66 5.51 0.23
CA MET A 143 8.31 6.13 1.39
C MET A 143 9.59 5.39 1.77
N GLY A 144 10.66 6.14 2.04
CA GLY A 144 12.01 5.65 2.28
C GLY A 144 12.81 5.37 1.00
N VAL A 145 12.21 5.53 -0.19
CA VAL A 145 12.87 5.22 -1.47
C VAL A 145 13.03 6.45 -2.36
N ASN A 146 11.93 7.12 -2.70
CA ASN A 146 11.96 8.24 -3.64
C ASN A 146 11.09 9.45 -3.25
N GLU A 147 10.64 9.55 -2.01
CA GLU A 147 9.83 10.68 -1.53
C GLU A 147 10.52 12.03 -1.71
N ASN A 148 11.85 12.06 -1.70
CA ASN A 148 12.63 13.27 -1.90
C ASN A 148 12.46 13.90 -3.30
N GLU A 149 11.89 13.15 -4.25
CA GLU A 149 11.53 13.67 -5.58
C GLU A 149 10.23 14.49 -5.58
N TYR A 150 9.51 14.55 -4.42
CA TYR A 150 8.25 15.27 -4.33
C TYR A 150 8.45 16.79 -4.49
N LYS A 151 7.63 17.40 -5.35
CA LYS A 151 7.55 18.82 -5.57
C LYS A 151 6.11 19.30 -5.41
N ALA A 152 5.84 20.08 -4.38
CA ALA A 152 4.48 20.49 -4.01
C ALA A 152 3.75 21.27 -5.13
N SER A 153 4.48 22.02 -5.95
CA SER A 153 3.93 22.79 -7.08
C SER A 153 3.60 21.95 -8.32
N GLU A 154 4.18 20.74 -8.44
CA GLU A 154 4.03 19.89 -9.63
C GLU A 154 3.15 18.66 -9.35
N HIS A 155 3.26 18.09 -8.16
CA HIS A 155 2.63 16.82 -7.81
C HIS A 155 1.32 17.05 -7.03
N HIS A 156 0.22 17.27 -7.77
CA HIS A 156 -1.11 17.43 -7.19
C HIS A 156 -1.83 16.13 -6.96
N VAL A 157 -1.65 15.16 -7.86
CA VAL A 157 -2.15 13.78 -7.72
C VAL A 157 -0.96 12.86 -7.67
N VAL A 158 -0.86 12.07 -6.59
CA VAL A 158 0.25 11.15 -6.34
C VAL A 158 -0.28 9.74 -6.06
N SER A 159 0.53 8.74 -6.38
CA SER A 159 0.24 7.33 -6.09
C SER A 159 1.16 6.81 -5.00
N ASN A 160 0.60 6.06 -4.04
CA ASN A 160 1.36 5.32 -3.02
C ASN A 160 1.84 3.94 -3.52
N ALA A 161 1.89 3.71 -4.83
CA ALA A 161 2.21 2.42 -5.45
C ALA A 161 1.29 1.27 -4.99
N SER A 162 1.73 0.01 -5.13
CA SER A 162 1.07 -1.17 -4.57
C SER A 162 1.71 -1.59 -3.24
N CYS A 163 1.01 -2.42 -2.46
CA CYS A 163 1.57 -3.03 -1.24
C CYS A 163 2.81 -3.87 -1.54
N THR A 164 2.80 -4.64 -2.63
CA THR A 164 3.94 -5.45 -3.07
C THR A 164 5.13 -4.57 -3.50
N THR A 165 4.88 -3.45 -4.20
CA THR A 165 5.94 -2.49 -4.56
C THR A 165 6.54 -1.85 -3.30
N ASN A 166 5.71 -1.53 -2.31
CA ASN A 166 6.18 -1.00 -1.02
C ASN A 166 7.03 -2.01 -0.24
N CYS A 167 6.76 -3.31 -0.37
CA CYS A 167 7.60 -4.34 0.23
C CYS A 167 8.92 -4.52 -0.54
N LEU A 168 8.86 -4.60 -1.87
CA LEU A 168 10.01 -4.92 -2.71
C LEU A 168 11.01 -3.76 -2.83
N ALA A 169 10.53 -2.53 -3.02
CA ALA A 169 11.38 -1.38 -3.33
C ALA A 169 12.38 -1.02 -2.21
N PRO A 170 12.06 -1.09 -0.91
CA PRO A 170 13.05 -0.87 0.15
C PRO A 170 14.22 -1.85 0.11
N VAL A 171 13.95 -3.15 -0.11
CA VAL A 171 15.01 -4.18 -0.22
C VAL A 171 15.89 -3.89 -1.42
N VAL A 172 15.30 -3.64 -2.59
CA VAL A 172 16.02 -3.26 -3.82
C VAL A 172 16.82 -1.97 -3.61
N HIS A 173 16.26 -0.98 -2.91
CA HIS A 173 16.95 0.27 -2.60
C HIS A 173 18.23 0.04 -1.79
N VAL A 174 18.18 -0.84 -0.77
CA VAL A 174 19.38 -1.21 0.01
C VAL A 174 20.44 -1.83 -0.90
N LEU A 175 20.07 -2.79 -1.74
CA LEU A 175 21.02 -3.46 -2.65
C LEU A 175 21.74 -2.48 -3.58
N LEU A 176 21.02 -1.49 -4.08
CA LEU A 176 21.59 -0.44 -4.92
C LEU A 176 22.46 0.54 -4.13
N LYS A 177 21.95 1.01 -3.01
CA LYS A 177 22.59 2.05 -2.17
C LYS A 177 23.88 1.56 -1.51
N GLU A 178 23.90 0.32 -1.06
CA GLU A 178 25.08 -0.30 -0.43
C GLU A 178 26.05 -0.88 -1.50
N GLY A 179 25.72 -0.72 -2.79
CA GLY A 179 26.65 -0.95 -3.89
C GLY A 179 26.76 -2.38 -4.41
N PHE A 180 25.84 -3.28 -4.02
CA PHE A 180 25.76 -4.66 -4.59
C PHE A 180 25.33 -4.64 -6.05
N GLY A 181 24.43 -3.70 -6.42
CA GLY A 181 23.83 -3.63 -7.75
C GLY A 181 22.86 -4.78 -8.01
N ILE A 182 22.11 -4.66 -9.10
CA ILE A 182 21.22 -5.73 -9.59
C ILE A 182 21.45 -5.88 -11.10
N GLU A 183 21.90 -7.06 -11.52
CA GLU A 183 22.02 -7.44 -12.93
C GLU A 183 20.65 -7.83 -13.48
N THR A 184 19.95 -8.73 -12.80
CA THR A 184 18.61 -9.21 -13.16
C THR A 184 17.92 -9.83 -11.96
N GLY A 185 16.57 -9.94 -12.02
CA GLY A 185 15.83 -10.62 -10.96
C GLY A 185 14.40 -11.00 -11.35
N LEU A 186 13.93 -12.07 -10.70
CA LEU A 186 12.56 -12.56 -10.79
C LEU A 186 11.92 -12.46 -9.41
N MET A 187 10.76 -11.80 -9.34
CA MET A 187 9.99 -11.69 -8.11
C MET A 187 8.75 -12.54 -8.17
N THR A 188 8.52 -13.35 -7.16
CA THR A 188 7.22 -13.99 -6.92
C THR A 188 6.65 -13.44 -5.63
N THR A 189 5.42 -12.91 -5.66
CA THR A 189 4.72 -12.65 -4.41
C THR A 189 3.69 -13.74 -4.15
N ILE A 190 3.82 -14.40 -3.01
CA ILE A 190 2.79 -15.26 -2.44
C ILE A 190 1.88 -14.36 -1.63
N HIS A 191 0.70 -14.07 -2.18
CA HIS A 191 -0.12 -12.94 -1.75
C HIS A 191 -1.46 -13.41 -1.21
N ALA A 192 -1.85 -12.88 -0.07
CA ALA A 192 -3.19 -13.05 0.46
C ALA A 192 -4.27 -12.67 -0.58
N TYR A 193 -5.44 -13.29 -0.49
CA TYR A 193 -6.56 -12.89 -1.35
C TYR A 193 -7.05 -11.47 -0.99
N THR A 194 -7.66 -10.80 -1.96
CA THR A 194 -8.17 -9.43 -1.81
C THR A 194 -9.65 -9.36 -2.21
N ALA A 195 -10.30 -8.23 -1.87
CA ALA A 195 -11.73 -8.01 -2.14
C ALA A 195 -12.14 -8.12 -3.62
N THR A 196 -11.20 -8.07 -4.55
CA THR A 196 -11.47 -8.25 -5.99
C THR A 196 -11.64 -9.71 -6.39
N GLN A 197 -11.21 -10.66 -5.56
CA GLN A 197 -11.31 -12.09 -5.81
C GLN A 197 -12.69 -12.63 -5.41
N LYS A 198 -13.07 -13.76 -5.99
CA LYS A 198 -14.37 -14.38 -5.76
C LYS A 198 -14.37 -15.28 -4.54
N THR A 199 -15.45 -15.25 -3.77
CA THR A 199 -15.68 -16.19 -2.65
C THR A 199 -15.99 -17.59 -3.15
N VAL A 200 -16.79 -17.70 -4.23
CA VAL A 200 -17.10 -18.93 -4.96
C VAL A 200 -16.78 -18.72 -6.44
N ASP A 201 -16.69 -19.80 -7.22
CA ASP A 201 -16.44 -19.71 -8.67
C ASP A 201 -17.47 -18.80 -9.33
N GLY A 202 -17.00 -17.79 -10.07
CA GLY A 202 -17.83 -16.80 -10.70
C GLY A 202 -17.19 -16.20 -11.97
N VAL A 203 -17.99 -15.51 -12.73
CA VAL A 203 -17.55 -14.93 -14.01
C VAL A 203 -16.45 -13.90 -13.81
N SER A 204 -15.35 -14.06 -14.56
CA SER A 204 -14.26 -13.11 -14.70
C SER A 204 -13.73 -13.15 -16.13
N LEU A 205 -14.21 -12.23 -16.97
CA LEU A 205 -13.91 -12.24 -18.41
C LEU A 205 -12.46 -11.90 -18.74
N LYS A 206 -11.83 -11.06 -17.93
CA LYS A 206 -10.44 -10.59 -18.16
C LYS A 206 -9.39 -11.47 -17.50
N ASP A 207 -9.74 -12.13 -16.40
CA ASP A 207 -8.85 -13.00 -15.63
C ASP A 207 -9.64 -14.25 -15.20
N TRP A 208 -9.58 -15.29 -15.98
CA TRP A 208 -10.32 -16.53 -15.72
C TRP A 208 -9.91 -17.20 -14.40
N ARG A 209 -8.60 -17.16 -14.08
CA ARG A 209 -8.10 -17.71 -12.82
C ARG A 209 -8.59 -16.90 -11.61
N GLY A 210 -8.65 -15.58 -11.73
CA GLY A 210 -9.21 -14.70 -10.71
C GLY A 210 -10.73 -14.86 -10.48
N GLY A 211 -11.43 -15.57 -11.39
CA GLY A 211 -12.83 -15.97 -11.21
C GLY A 211 -13.03 -17.19 -10.30
N ARG A 212 -11.94 -17.87 -9.87
CA ARG A 212 -12.01 -19.06 -9.02
C ARG A 212 -12.10 -18.67 -7.56
N ALA A 213 -12.69 -19.57 -6.74
CA ALA A 213 -12.87 -19.39 -5.30
C ALA A 213 -11.53 -19.19 -4.58
N ALA A 214 -11.34 -18.01 -3.99
CA ALA A 214 -10.07 -17.56 -3.43
C ALA A 214 -9.63 -18.35 -2.19
N ALA A 215 -10.58 -18.73 -1.32
CA ALA A 215 -10.29 -19.34 -0.03
C ALA A 215 -9.92 -20.84 -0.11
N VAL A 216 -9.94 -21.45 -1.30
CA VAL A 216 -9.67 -22.89 -1.50
C VAL A 216 -8.68 -23.19 -2.62
N ASN A 217 -8.11 -22.14 -3.25
CA ASN A 217 -7.22 -22.30 -4.39
C ASN A 217 -5.92 -21.52 -4.24
N ILE A 218 -4.82 -22.04 -4.79
CA ILE A 218 -3.61 -21.28 -5.12
C ILE A 218 -3.79 -20.78 -6.56
N ILE A 219 -3.85 -19.47 -6.75
CA ILE A 219 -4.23 -18.85 -8.03
C ILE A 219 -3.04 -18.06 -8.59
N PRO A 220 -2.39 -18.54 -9.68
CA PRO A 220 -1.40 -17.75 -10.40
C PRO A 220 -2.05 -16.47 -11.00
N SER A 221 -1.42 -15.33 -10.79
CA SER A 221 -1.92 -14.03 -11.24
C SER A 221 -0.78 -13.16 -11.74
N THR A 222 -1.07 -12.26 -12.66
CA THR A 222 -0.11 -11.26 -13.09
C THR A 222 0.06 -10.17 -12.03
N THR A 223 1.25 -9.56 -11.98
CA THR A 223 1.51 -8.38 -11.15
C THR A 223 2.42 -7.39 -11.88
N GLY A 224 2.12 -6.11 -11.73
CA GLY A 224 2.99 -5.03 -12.21
C GLY A 224 4.03 -4.58 -11.17
N ALA A 225 4.02 -5.15 -9.96
CA ALA A 225 4.79 -4.63 -8.83
C ALA A 225 6.31 -4.61 -9.08
N ALA A 226 6.88 -5.65 -9.68
CA ALA A 226 8.31 -5.70 -10.00
C ALA A 226 8.70 -4.65 -11.05
N LYS A 227 7.85 -4.44 -12.07
CA LYS A 227 8.08 -3.39 -13.08
C LYS A 227 7.92 -1.99 -12.50
N ALA A 228 6.99 -1.81 -11.56
CA ALA A 228 6.76 -0.54 -10.88
C ALA A 228 7.94 -0.09 -10.01
N VAL A 229 8.80 -1.02 -9.54
CA VAL A 229 10.06 -0.65 -8.88
C VAL A 229 10.94 0.18 -9.81
N GLY A 230 10.95 -0.09 -11.11
CA GLY A 230 11.67 0.71 -12.10
C GLY A 230 11.14 2.13 -12.30
N GLU A 231 9.95 2.46 -11.79
CA GLU A 231 9.41 3.83 -11.79
C GLU A 231 9.95 4.66 -10.62
N VAL A 232 10.23 4.02 -9.49
CA VAL A 232 10.73 4.67 -8.26
C VAL A 232 12.26 4.52 -8.11
N LEU A 233 12.85 3.50 -8.73
CA LEU A 233 14.29 3.24 -8.82
C LEU A 233 14.69 3.02 -10.28
N PRO A 234 14.91 4.08 -11.07
CA PRO A 234 15.09 4.00 -12.53
C PRO A 234 16.24 3.10 -13.00
N SER A 235 17.28 2.90 -12.17
CA SER A 235 18.41 1.99 -12.47
C SER A 235 18.03 0.52 -12.56
N THR A 236 16.83 0.15 -12.07
CA THR A 236 16.29 -1.22 -12.14
C THR A 236 15.34 -1.45 -13.31
N LYS A 237 15.09 -0.41 -14.11
CA LYS A 237 14.15 -0.50 -15.25
C LYS A 237 14.59 -1.59 -16.23
N GLY A 238 13.69 -2.56 -16.47
CA GLY A 238 13.94 -3.69 -17.36
C GLY A 238 14.72 -4.86 -16.71
N LYS A 239 15.25 -4.69 -15.50
CA LYS A 239 16.01 -5.74 -14.80
C LYS A 239 15.13 -6.65 -13.95
N LEU A 240 13.95 -6.17 -13.50
CA LEU A 240 13.04 -6.90 -12.65
C LEU A 240 11.71 -7.19 -13.34
N THR A 241 11.24 -8.43 -13.23
CA THR A 241 9.90 -8.85 -13.59
C THR A 241 9.38 -9.84 -12.56
N GLY A 242 8.08 -10.19 -12.63
CA GLY A 242 7.54 -11.10 -11.63
C GLY A 242 6.08 -11.46 -11.84
N MET A 243 5.61 -12.34 -10.96
CA MET A 243 4.25 -12.82 -10.90
C MET A 243 3.74 -12.93 -9.45
N SER A 244 2.47 -13.24 -9.29
CA SER A 244 1.83 -13.47 -8.00
C SER A 244 1.19 -14.84 -7.95
N PHE A 245 1.24 -15.48 -6.78
CA PHE A 245 0.32 -16.55 -6.41
C PHE A 245 -0.62 -16.03 -5.32
N ARG A 246 -1.92 -16.04 -5.57
CA ARG A 246 -2.93 -15.80 -4.53
C ARG A 246 -3.13 -17.06 -3.74
N VAL A 247 -3.11 -16.96 -2.40
CA VAL A 247 -3.22 -18.08 -1.49
C VAL A 247 -4.40 -17.90 -0.53
N PRO A 248 -4.92 -18.99 0.09
CA PRO A 248 -6.09 -18.94 0.97
C PRO A 248 -5.81 -18.32 2.35
N THR A 249 -5.18 -17.15 2.40
CA THR A 249 -4.95 -16.37 3.62
C THR A 249 -5.61 -15.00 3.48
N PRO A 250 -6.24 -14.45 4.54
CA PRO A 250 -6.96 -13.17 4.46
C PRO A 250 -6.03 -11.95 4.44
N THR A 251 -4.85 -12.05 5.04
CA THR A 251 -3.74 -11.09 4.98
C THR A 251 -2.41 -11.80 5.28
N GLY A 252 -1.31 -11.09 5.23
CA GLY A 252 0.02 -11.66 5.37
C GLY A 252 0.52 -12.23 4.04
N SER A 253 1.35 -11.45 3.38
CA SER A 253 1.93 -11.75 2.06
C SER A 253 3.45 -11.77 2.15
N VAL A 254 4.11 -12.43 1.20
CA VAL A 254 5.56 -12.51 1.15
C VAL A 254 6.06 -12.27 -0.27
N VAL A 255 7.15 -11.53 -0.38
CA VAL A 255 7.97 -11.40 -1.59
C VAL A 255 9.10 -12.41 -1.55
N ASP A 256 9.19 -13.23 -2.57
CA ASP A 256 10.34 -14.07 -2.93
C ASP A 256 11.05 -13.39 -4.10
N LEU A 257 12.20 -12.80 -3.84
CA LEU A 257 13.01 -12.10 -4.83
C LEU A 257 14.27 -12.92 -5.15
N THR A 258 14.26 -13.57 -6.29
CA THR A 258 15.47 -14.23 -6.83
C THR A 258 16.24 -13.24 -7.68
N ILE A 259 17.50 -12.95 -7.31
CA ILE A 259 18.34 -11.95 -7.99
C ILE A 259 19.73 -12.47 -8.30
N ARG A 260 20.32 -11.84 -9.31
CA ARG A 260 21.76 -11.81 -9.53
C ARG A 260 22.28 -10.39 -9.27
N THR A 261 23.23 -10.27 -8.35
CA THR A 261 23.92 -9.00 -8.07
C THR A 261 24.95 -8.68 -9.16
N GLU A 262 25.29 -7.39 -9.32
CA GLU A 262 26.36 -6.99 -10.25
C GLU A 262 27.76 -7.34 -9.71
N LYS A 263 27.91 -7.36 -8.39
CA LYS A 263 29.18 -7.66 -7.72
C LYS A 263 29.09 -8.96 -6.94
N ASP A 264 30.23 -9.60 -6.76
CA ASP A 264 30.38 -10.71 -5.82
C ASP A 264 30.05 -10.20 -4.40
N THR A 265 29.29 -10.98 -3.66
CA THR A 265 28.92 -10.71 -2.27
C THR A 265 28.55 -12.03 -1.56
N SER A 266 28.11 -11.92 -0.32
CA SER A 266 27.61 -13.05 0.46
C SER A 266 26.26 -12.69 1.09
N ILE A 267 25.56 -13.70 1.59
CA ILE A 267 24.30 -13.49 2.28
C ILE A 267 24.50 -12.68 3.58
N GLU A 268 25.62 -12.90 4.28
CA GLU A 268 25.95 -12.21 5.51
C GLU A 268 26.20 -10.72 5.27
N GLU A 269 26.77 -10.35 4.12
CA GLU A 269 26.97 -8.94 3.76
C GLU A 269 25.64 -8.27 3.42
N ILE A 270 24.75 -8.98 2.70
CA ILE A 270 23.40 -8.48 2.40
C ILE A 270 22.59 -8.32 3.69
N ASP A 271 22.57 -9.33 4.58
CA ASP A 271 21.88 -9.30 5.87
C ASP A 271 22.35 -8.12 6.73
N LYS A 272 23.66 -7.92 6.82
CA LYS A 272 24.25 -6.81 7.54
C LYS A 272 23.82 -5.45 6.98
N ALA A 273 23.78 -5.33 5.65
CA ALA A 273 23.36 -4.10 4.98
C ALA A 273 21.88 -3.80 5.22
N ILE A 274 21.02 -4.82 5.10
CA ILE A 274 19.57 -4.71 5.37
C ILE A 274 19.32 -4.34 6.83
N LYS A 275 19.99 -5.02 7.78
CA LYS A 275 19.87 -4.71 9.22
C LYS A 275 20.27 -3.27 9.51
N LYS A 276 21.42 -2.82 9.00
CA LYS A 276 21.86 -1.43 9.14
C LYS A 276 20.85 -0.44 8.56
N ALA A 277 20.26 -0.74 7.40
CA ALA A 277 19.26 0.13 6.77
C ALA A 277 17.98 0.21 7.59
N SER A 278 17.51 -0.91 8.16
CA SER A 278 16.31 -0.98 9.00
C SER A 278 16.47 -0.18 10.30
N GLU A 279 17.66 -0.09 10.83
CA GLU A 279 17.99 0.67 12.05
C GLU A 279 18.27 2.16 11.77
N SER A 280 18.44 2.55 10.50
CA SER A 280 18.84 3.91 10.11
C SER A 280 17.85 4.56 9.12
N TYR A 281 18.23 4.69 7.86
CA TYR A 281 17.50 5.47 6.86
C TYR A 281 16.17 4.85 6.39
N LEU A 282 15.93 3.55 6.66
CA LEU A 282 14.64 2.89 6.40
C LEU A 282 13.90 2.52 7.70
N LYS A 283 14.27 3.12 8.82
CA LYS A 283 13.61 2.86 10.10
C LYS A 283 12.11 3.14 10.02
N GLY A 284 11.29 2.15 10.45
CA GLY A 284 9.83 2.20 10.38
C GLY A 284 9.23 1.88 9.00
N VAL A 285 10.08 1.68 7.97
CA VAL A 285 9.67 1.23 6.64
C VAL A 285 10.12 -0.21 6.39
N LEU A 286 11.38 -0.51 6.69
CA LEU A 286 11.98 -1.83 6.60
C LEU A 286 12.28 -2.34 8.01
N ALA A 287 11.91 -3.59 8.30
CA ALA A 287 12.33 -4.33 9.48
C ALA A 287 13.28 -5.46 9.08
N TYR A 288 14.14 -5.86 10.01
CA TYR A 288 15.00 -7.03 9.91
C TYR A 288 14.55 -8.07 10.93
N CYS A 289 14.27 -9.29 10.49
CA CYS A 289 13.86 -10.41 11.33
C CYS A 289 14.90 -11.54 11.24
N ASP A 290 15.33 -12.05 12.39
CA ASP A 290 16.23 -13.21 12.53
C ASP A 290 15.55 -14.36 13.30
N GLU A 291 14.23 -14.35 13.37
CA GLU A 291 13.38 -15.40 13.91
C GLU A 291 12.68 -16.18 12.79
N GLU A 292 12.23 -17.39 13.09
CA GLU A 292 11.48 -18.24 12.15
C GLU A 292 9.98 -17.89 12.20
N ILE A 293 9.57 -16.89 11.39
CA ILE A 293 8.21 -16.36 11.36
C ILE A 293 7.39 -16.91 10.20
N VAL A 294 6.07 -16.81 10.34
CA VAL A 294 5.08 -17.17 9.31
C VAL A 294 4.10 -16.02 9.07
N SER A 295 3.23 -16.15 8.07
CA SER A 295 2.34 -15.07 7.62
C SER A 295 1.42 -14.49 8.69
N THR A 296 1.07 -15.21 9.75
CA THR A 296 0.21 -14.70 10.82
C THR A 296 0.96 -13.81 11.81
N ASP A 297 2.30 -13.96 11.91
CA ASP A 297 3.11 -13.20 12.85
C ASP A 297 3.30 -11.75 12.43
N ILE A 298 3.09 -11.45 11.13
CA ILE A 298 3.23 -10.09 10.60
C ILE A 298 1.88 -9.34 10.48
N ILE A 299 0.78 -9.94 10.96
CA ILE A 299 -0.52 -9.26 10.94
C ILE A 299 -0.45 -8.05 11.87
N HIS A 300 -0.94 -6.91 11.37
CA HIS A 300 -0.91 -5.62 12.07
C HIS A 300 0.50 -5.03 12.27
N ASP A 301 1.51 -5.55 11.58
CA ASP A 301 2.81 -4.90 11.52
C ASP A 301 2.79 -3.70 10.56
N SER A 302 3.30 -2.57 10.99
CA SER A 302 3.25 -1.31 10.24
C SER A 302 4.39 -1.14 9.23
N HIS A 303 5.39 -2.02 9.21
CA HIS A 303 6.46 -1.96 8.22
C HIS A 303 5.96 -2.33 6.82
N SER A 304 6.55 -1.72 5.81
CA SER A 304 6.29 -2.07 4.41
C SER A 304 6.91 -3.40 4.03
N SER A 305 8.02 -3.75 4.67
CA SER A 305 8.88 -4.87 4.34
C SER A 305 9.54 -5.39 5.61
N ILE A 306 9.37 -6.66 5.90
CA ILE A 306 9.99 -7.35 7.04
C ILE A 306 10.91 -8.42 6.44
N TYR A 307 12.18 -8.09 6.32
CA TYR A 307 13.17 -8.98 5.73
C TYR A 307 13.43 -10.17 6.64
N ASP A 308 13.27 -11.37 6.12
CA ASP A 308 13.43 -12.63 6.82
C ASP A 308 14.79 -13.24 6.50
N SER A 309 15.78 -13.06 7.39
CA SER A 309 17.13 -13.56 7.20
C SER A 309 17.20 -15.08 7.29
N LYS A 310 16.26 -15.74 8.00
CA LYS A 310 16.24 -17.20 8.13
C LYS A 310 15.67 -17.91 6.90
N ALA A 311 14.78 -17.25 6.16
CA ALA A 311 14.20 -17.78 4.92
C ALA A 311 15.01 -17.40 3.67
N THR A 312 15.94 -16.45 3.79
CA THR A 312 16.79 -15.98 2.70
C THR A 312 17.92 -16.98 2.41
N LEU A 313 18.28 -17.14 1.13
CA LEU A 313 19.24 -18.16 0.67
C LEU A 313 20.27 -17.56 -0.28
N GLN A 314 21.51 -18.00 -0.15
CA GLN A 314 22.48 -17.99 -1.24
C GLN A 314 22.42 -19.32 -1.98
N ASN A 315 22.63 -19.31 -3.31
CA ASN A 315 22.71 -20.55 -4.05
C ASN A 315 23.96 -21.37 -3.65
N ASN A 316 23.92 -22.67 -3.86
CA ASN A 316 24.97 -23.61 -3.48
C ASN A 316 25.89 -24.05 -4.65
N LEU A 317 25.88 -23.33 -5.77
CA LEU A 317 26.76 -23.63 -6.91
C LEU A 317 28.20 -23.23 -6.57
N PRO A 318 29.17 -24.12 -6.73
CA PRO A 318 30.58 -23.83 -6.45
C PRO A 318 31.07 -22.59 -7.21
N GLY A 319 31.60 -21.60 -6.49
CA GLY A 319 32.14 -20.38 -7.07
C GLY A 319 31.13 -19.31 -7.46
N GLU A 320 29.80 -19.57 -7.33
CA GLU A 320 28.76 -18.55 -7.57
C GLU A 320 28.55 -17.70 -6.33
N LYS A 321 28.83 -16.39 -6.44
CA LYS A 321 28.77 -15.42 -5.35
C LYS A 321 27.76 -14.30 -5.59
N ARG A 322 26.93 -14.41 -6.64
CA ARG A 322 26.05 -13.33 -7.07
C ARG A 322 24.59 -13.70 -7.16
N PHE A 323 24.21 -14.94 -6.81
CA PHE A 323 22.86 -15.44 -7.01
C PHE A 323 22.18 -15.77 -5.67
N PHE A 324 21.09 -15.04 -5.35
CA PHE A 324 20.41 -15.07 -4.06
C PHE A 324 18.90 -15.15 -4.22
N LYS A 325 18.25 -15.72 -3.20
CA LYS A 325 16.83 -15.64 -2.96
C LYS A 325 16.63 -14.84 -1.68
N LEU A 326 16.00 -13.67 -1.77
CA LEU A 326 15.69 -12.79 -0.64
C LEU A 326 14.21 -12.88 -0.33
N VAL A 327 13.88 -13.06 0.95
CA VAL A 327 12.50 -13.21 1.42
C VAL A 327 12.12 -12.02 2.29
N SER A 328 10.95 -11.45 2.02
CA SER A 328 10.44 -10.32 2.82
C SER A 328 8.94 -10.39 2.97
N TRP A 329 8.45 -10.29 4.21
CA TRP A 329 7.04 -10.33 4.58
C TRP A 329 6.43 -8.94 4.61
N TYR A 330 5.10 -8.86 4.47
CA TYR A 330 4.36 -7.63 4.65
C TYR A 330 2.87 -7.89 4.96
N ASP A 331 2.32 -7.14 5.91
CA ASP A 331 0.87 -7.03 6.00
C ASP A 331 0.40 -6.14 4.84
N ASN A 332 -0.15 -6.78 3.80
CA ASN A 332 -0.56 -6.11 2.57
C ASN A 332 -1.69 -5.09 2.77
N GLU A 333 -2.35 -5.10 3.92
CA GLU A 333 -3.39 -4.15 4.29
C GLU A 333 -2.87 -3.11 5.29
N TRP A 334 -2.37 -3.54 6.45
CA TRP A 334 -2.00 -2.64 7.54
C TRP A 334 -0.71 -1.88 7.27
N GLY A 335 0.37 -2.57 6.89
CA GLY A 335 1.64 -1.92 6.53
C GLY A 335 1.44 -0.91 5.40
N TYR A 336 0.69 -1.29 4.37
CA TYR A 336 0.35 -0.41 3.26
C TYR A 336 -0.45 0.84 3.69
N SER A 337 -1.45 0.67 4.56
CA SER A 337 -2.28 1.77 5.06
C SER A 337 -1.46 2.77 5.87
N ASN A 338 -0.48 2.30 6.65
CA ASN A 338 0.47 3.16 7.36
C ASN A 338 1.35 3.98 6.39
N ARG A 339 1.77 3.42 5.25
CA ARG A 339 2.50 4.19 4.21
C ARG A 339 1.66 5.27 3.56
N VAL A 340 0.35 5.07 3.39
CA VAL A 340 -0.55 6.13 2.92
C VAL A 340 -0.54 7.31 3.92
N ILE A 341 -0.53 7.03 5.23
CA ILE A 341 -0.43 8.07 6.26
C ILE A 341 0.92 8.76 6.24
N ASP A 342 2.01 8.03 6.04
CA ASP A 342 3.34 8.65 5.96
C ASP A 342 3.47 9.54 4.72
N LEU A 343 2.92 9.11 3.58
CA LEU A 343 2.86 9.95 2.39
C LEU A 343 1.99 11.19 2.62
N LEU A 344 0.82 11.04 3.29
CA LEU A 344 -0.02 12.18 3.70
C LEU A 344 0.77 13.16 4.56
N LYS A 345 1.45 12.70 5.60
CA LYS A 345 2.31 13.55 6.45
C LYS A 345 3.40 14.26 5.66
N PHE A 346 3.98 13.57 4.69
CA PHE A 346 5.10 14.09 3.90
C PHE A 346 4.70 15.19 2.94
N ILE A 347 3.63 14.97 2.14
CA ILE A 347 3.19 15.95 1.13
C ILE A 347 2.46 17.17 1.71
N THR A 348 2.22 17.15 3.01
CA THR A 348 1.46 18.21 3.72
C THR A 348 2.34 19.00 4.72
N LYS A 349 3.63 18.71 4.77
CA LYS A 349 4.63 19.54 5.46
C LYS A 349 4.86 20.82 4.66
#